data_f0b696752f60b05e5a7bc3dbd29d70ae
#
_entry.id   f0b696752f60b05e5a7bc3dbd29d70ae
#
_cell.length_a   1.000
_cell.length_b   1.000
_cell.length_c   1.000
_cell.angle_alpha   90.00
_cell.angle_beta   90.00
_cell.angle_gamma   90.00
#
_symmetry.space_group_name_H-M   'P 1'
#
loop_
_entity.id
_entity.type
_entity.pdbx_description
1 polymer ?
#
loop_
_entity_poly.entity_id
_entity_poly.type
_entity_poly.pdbx_seq_one_letter_code
_entity_poly.pdbx_strand_id
1 'polypeptide(L)'
;DPTEHYAVNGTQVMEINTLFQLLSMKKADSPQLQIADRMLFTPDLFSFFLTGEANTEYTIASTSEMLNAQTRSWDWQLIDRLGLPRHLFCPIVMPGTVRGRLRRDIAEETGLGEVDVIAVGSHDTASAVAAVPAKADEHPVAFISSGTWSLLGVEIDAPILTEEARSAQFTNEGGIGGKITFLQNITGLWFLQRLMAEWRDEGDEQQYDPLLAAADRSPIKTIIPVDAPEFQNPKSMQQAICDYCKSHGMEVPQSKGDTTRVVLQSLAAKYAEATHALNAMLPSPIKTLHIIGGGSQNKLLNRLTQEALGIPVEAGPVEATAIGNILTQALAKGEVSDINEMRSITIN
;
A
#
# COMPACT_ATOMS: atom_id res chain seq x y z
N ASP A 1 2.64 -23.81 -9.10
CA ASP A 1 3.98 -23.45 -8.62
C ASP A 1 3.99 -21.95 -8.30
N PRO A 2 4.37 -21.52 -7.07
CA PRO A 2 4.43 -20.10 -6.71
C PRO A 2 5.37 -19.27 -7.58
N THR A 3 6.49 -19.83 -8.02
CA THR A 3 7.46 -19.16 -8.89
C THR A 3 6.87 -18.88 -10.28
N GLU A 4 6.20 -19.89 -10.88
CA GLU A 4 5.51 -19.71 -12.17
C GLU A 4 4.37 -18.70 -12.06
N HIS A 5 3.64 -18.73 -10.95
CA HIS A 5 2.55 -17.79 -10.69
C HIS A 5 3.07 -16.35 -10.59
N TYR A 6 4.11 -16.13 -9.78
CA TYR A 6 4.72 -14.81 -9.66
C TYR A 6 5.32 -14.29 -10.98
N ALA A 7 5.91 -15.16 -11.78
CA ALA A 7 6.46 -14.78 -13.09
C ALA A 7 5.40 -14.25 -14.08
N VAL A 8 4.12 -14.48 -13.81
CA VAL A 8 3.00 -13.97 -14.62
C VAL A 8 2.35 -12.74 -13.97
N ASN A 9 1.97 -12.84 -12.70
CA ASN A 9 1.22 -11.78 -12.04
C ASN A 9 2.09 -10.78 -11.25
N GLY A 10 3.26 -11.20 -10.78
CA GLY A 10 4.19 -10.36 -10.03
C GLY A 10 3.70 -9.91 -8.66
N THR A 11 2.60 -10.47 -8.15
CA THR A 11 1.97 -10.04 -6.90
C THR A 11 2.46 -10.91 -5.74
N GLN A 12 2.76 -10.31 -4.60
CA GLN A 12 3.05 -11.04 -3.37
C GLN A 12 1.85 -11.91 -2.97
N VAL A 13 2.12 -13.20 -2.70
CA VAL A 13 1.08 -14.14 -2.26
C VAL A 13 0.62 -13.78 -0.85
N MET A 14 -0.65 -13.41 -0.71
CA MET A 14 -1.29 -13.10 0.57
C MET A 14 -2.69 -13.72 0.62
N GLU A 15 -3.02 -14.39 1.71
CA GLU A 15 -4.32 -15.06 1.90
C GLU A 15 -5.54 -14.13 1.73
N ILE A 16 -5.36 -12.84 1.93
CA ILE A 16 -6.38 -11.80 1.78
C ILE A 16 -6.68 -11.44 0.32
N ASN A 17 -5.81 -11.81 -0.63
CA ASN A 17 -5.99 -11.45 -2.04
C ASN A 17 -7.22 -12.15 -2.66
N THR A 18 -7.82 -11.51 -3.63
CA THR A 18 -9.11 -11.92 -4.23
C THR A 18 -9.09 -13.33 -4.78
N LEU A 19 -7.95 -13.77 -5.32
CA LEU A 19 -7.75 -15.14 -5.80
C LEU A 19 -8.14 -16.18 -4.72
N PHE A 20 -7.62 -16.02 -3.50
CA PHE A 20 -7.88 -16.97 -2.41
C PHE A 20 -9.30 -16.87 -1.87
N GLN A 21 -9.89 -15.66 -1.88
CA GLN A 21 -11.29 -15.47 -1.50
C GLN A 21 -12.23 -16.23 -2.48
N LEU A 22 -12.02 -16.10 -3.79
CA LEU A 22 -12.80 -16.81 -4.80
C LEU A 22 -12.59 -18.33 -4.73
N LEU A 23 -11.35 -18.79 -4.48
CA LEU A 23 -11.06 -20.21 -4.29
C LEU A 23 -11.72 -20.76 -3.03
N SER A 24 -11.76 -20.01 -1.95
CA SER A 24 -12.47 -20.38 -0.73
C SER A 24 -13.99 -20.53 -0.98
N MET A 25 -14.57 -19.55 -1.65
CA MET A 25 -16.00 -19.59 -2.03
C MET A 25 -16.29 -20.78 -2.94
N LYS A 26 -15.42 -21.05 -3.91
CA LYS A 26 -15.56 -22.22 -4.81
C LYS A 26 -15.48 -23.53 -4.05
N LYS A 27 -14.49 -23.70 -3.15
CA LYS A 27 -14.35 -24.90 -2.33
C LYS A 27 -15.56 -25.14 -1.42
N ALA A 28 -16.20 -24.08 -0.97
CA ALA A 28 -17.40 -24.14 -0.12
C ALA A 28 -18.69 -24.30 -0.91
N ASP A 29 -18.66 -24.49 -2.23
CA ASP A 29 -19.84 -24.48 -3.12
C ASP A 29 -20.77 -23.31 -2.83
N SER A 30 -20.19 -22.12 -2.65
CA SER A 30 -20.92 -20.91 -2.26
C SER A 30 -22.06 -20.58 -3.23
N PRO A 31 -23.30 -20.47 -2.75
CA PRO A 31 -24.43 -20.09 -3.60
C PRO A 31 -24.25 -18.73 -4.27
N GLN A 32 -23.57 -17.81 -3.61
CA GLN A 32 -23.27 -16.47 -4.13
C GLN A 32 -22.44 -16.56 -5.41
N LEU A 33 -21.42 -17.42 -5.45
CA LEU A 33 -20.57 -17.60 -6.62
C LEU A 33 -21.34 -18.24 -7.79
N GLN A 34 -22.33 -19.09 -7.48
CA GLN A 34 -23.16 -19.77 -8.49
C GLN A 34 -24.15 -18.85 -9.18
N ILE A 35 -24.69 -17.86 -8.46
CA ILE A 35 -25.73 -16.94 -8.97
C ILE A 35 -25.20 -15.55 -9.35
N ALA A 36 -23.93 -15.25 -9.03
CA ALA A 36 -23.35 -13.96 -9.33
C ALA A 36 -23.29 -13.69 -10.84
N ASP A 37 -23.79 -12.53 -11.26
CA ASP A 37 -23.68 -12.06 -12.64
C ASP A 37 -22.29 -11.46 -12.91
N ARG A 38 -21.71 -10.80 -11.92
CA ARG A 38 -20.39 -10.16 -12.01
C ARG A 38 -19.74 -10.00 -10.65
N MET A 39 -18.43 -9.79 -10.65
CA MET A 39 -17.63 -9.41 -9.50
C MET A 39 -17.18 -7.96 -9.66
N LEU A 40 -17.34 -7.16 -8.63
CA LEU A 40 -16.84 -5.79 -8.55
C LEU A 40 -16.03 -5.63 -7.25
N PHE A 41 -14.87 -5.02 -7.34
CA PHE A 41 -14.18 -4.54 -6.15
C PHE A 41 -14.98 -3.40 -5.51
N THR A 42 -14.78 -3.18 -4.23
CA THR A 42 -15.55 -2.15 -3.50
C THR A 42 -15.56 -0.77 -4.19
N PRO A 43 -14.43 -0.22 -4.67
CA PRO A 43 -14.45 1.06 -5.38
C PRO A 43 -15.18 0.98 -6.73
N ASP A 44 -15.12 -0.17 -7.40
CA ASP A 44 -15.84 -0.38 -8.67
C ASP A 44 -17.35 -0.49 -8.43
N LEU A 45 -17.76 -1.10 -7.31
CA LEU A 45 -19.17 -1.17 -6.91
C LEU A 45 -19.75 0.22 -6.66
N PHE A 46 -19.01 1.11 -5.98
CA PHE A 46 -19.44 2.51 -5.82
C PHE A 46 -19.56 3.23 -7.17
N SER A 47 -18.60 3.03 -8.05
CA SER A 47 -18.65 3.60 -9.41
C SER A 47 -19.86 3.06 -10.20
N PHE A 48 -20.15 1.76 -10.07
CA PHE A 48 -21.34 1.15 -10.67
C PHE A 48 -22.63 1.75 -10.12
N PHE A 49 -22.73 1.99 -8.82
CA PHE A 49 -23.91 2.66 -8.24
C PHE A 49 -24.07 4.08 -8.78
N LEU A 50 -22.99 4.78 -9.02
CA LEU A 50 -23.01 6.14 -9.53
C LEU A 50 -23.35 6.22 -11.03
N THR A 51 -22.93 5.23 -11.84
CA THR A 51 -23.01 5.29 -13.31
C THR A 51 -23.95 4.26 -13.94
N GLY A 52 -24.11 3.11 -13.31
CA GLY A 52 -24.71 1.92 -13.91
C GLY A 52 -23.76 1.11 -14.79
N GLU A 53 -22.53 1.58 -15.01
CA GLU A 53 -21.52 0.92 -15.84
C GLU A 53 -20.63 -0.01 -15.01
N ALA A 54 -20.53 -1.29 -15.43
CA ALA A 54 -19.74 -2.30 -14.75
C ALA A 54 -18.38 -2.49 -15.44
N ASN A 55 -17.34 -2.01 -14.80
CA ASN A 55 -15.95 -2.20 -15.21
C ASN A 55 -15.05 -2.27 -13.97
N THR A 56 -13.84 -2.78 -14.12
CA THR A 56 -12.87 -2.94 -13.04
C THR A 56 -11.68 -2.02 -13.26
N GLU A 57 -11.34 -1.23 -12.25
CA GLU A 57 -10.19 -0.33 -12.36
C GLU A 57 -8.88 -1.11 -12.17
N TYR A 58 -7.89 -0.78 -12.99
CA TYR A 58 -6.63 -1.51 -13.12
C TYR A 58 -5.83 -1.62 -11.83
N THR A 59 -5.70 -0.52 -11.06
CA THR A 59 -4.81 -0.52 -9.89
C THR A 59 -5.33 -1.44 -8.79
N ILE A 60 -6.63 -1.44 -8.52
CA ILE A 60 -7.22 -2.38 -7.56
C ILE A 60 -7.24 -3.81 -8.09
N ALA A 61 -7.50 -4.01 -9.39
CA ALA A 61 -7.48 -5.34 -10.01
C ALA A 61 -6.09 -5.97 -9.91
N SER A 62 -5.01 -5.19 -9.98
CA SER A 62 -3.63 -5.68 -9.91
C SER A 62 -3.28 -6.33 -8.57
N THR A 63 -3.99 -5.98 -7.48
CA THR A 63 -3.78 -6.59 -6.16
C THR A 63 -4.43 -7.97 -6.01
N SER A 64 -5.19 -8.40 -7.01
CA SER A 64 -6.03 -9.61 -6.92
C SER A 64 -5.28 -10.93 -7.07
N GLU A 65 -4.02 -10.93 -7.51
CA GLU A 65 -3.25 -12.08 -8.02
C GLU A 65 -3.84 -12.73 -9.28
N MET A 66 -4.73 -12.05 -9.99
CA MET A 66 -5.45 -12.60 -11.15
C MET A 66 -5.20 -11.82 -12.44
N LEU A 67 -4.33 -10.81 -12.42
CA LEU A 67 -3.87 -10.11 -13.61
C LEU A 67 -2.52 -10.67 -14.10
N ASN A 68 -2.32 -10.59 -15.41
CA ASN A 68 -1.00 -10.68 -16.00
C ASN A 68 -0.34 -9.30 -15.95
N ALA A 69 0.77 -9.18 -15.24
CA ALA A 69 1.44 -7.90 -14.98
C ALA A 69 1.98 -7.22 -16.26
N GLN A 70 2.37 -8.03 -17.28
CA GLN A 70 2.90 -7.52 -18.55
C GLN A 70 1.78 -6.99 -19.45
N THR A 71 0.68 -7.77 -19.59
CA THR A 71 -0.44 -7.39 -20.46
C THR A 71 -1.44 -6.46 -19.81
N ARG A 72 -1.38 -6.31 -18.47
CA ARG A 72 -2.29 -5.50 -17.65
C ARG A 72 -3.76 -5.88 -17.84
N SER A 73 -4.01 -7.15 -18.07
CA SER A 73 -5.34 -7.71 -18.27
C SER A 73 -5.51 -8.97 -17.41
N TRP A 74 -6.76 -9.45 -17.30
CA TRP A 74 -7.02 -10.68 -16.60
C TRP A 74 -6.18 -11.84 -17.14
N ASP A 75 -5.59 -12.65 -16.25
CA ASP A 75 -4.95 -13.92 -16.61
C ASP A 75 -6.03 -14.98 -16.86
N TRP A 76 -6.53 -14.99 -18.11
CA TRP A 76 -7.56 -15.91 -18.52
C TRP A 76 -7.12 -17.39 -18.43
N GLN A 77 -5.82 -17.69 -18.54
CA GLN A 77 -5.30 -19.04 -18.40
C GLN A 77 -5.43 -19.52 -16.95
N LEU A 78 -5.11 -18.67 -16.00
CA LEU A 78 -5.30 -18.94 -14.58
C LEU A 78 -6.78 -19.09 -14.24
N ILE A 79 -7.61 -18.15 -14.67
CA ILE A 79 -9.06 -18.13 -14.40
C ILE A 79 -9.72 -19.41 -14.90
N ASP A 80 -9.43 -19.83 -16.13
CA ASP A 80 -9.96 -21.06 -16.72
C ASP A 80 -9.47 -22.31 -15.99
N ARG A 81 -8.16 -22.38 -15.68
CA ARG A 81 -7.56 -23.49 -14.93
C ARG A 81 -8.17 -23.67 -13.56
N LEU A 82 -8.53 -22.58 -12.91
CA LEU A 82 -9.24 -22.59 -11.62
C LEU A 82 -10.73 -22.89 -11.78
N GLY A 83 -11.26 -22.90 -13.00
CA GLY A 83 -12.65 -23.12 -13.30
C GLY A 83 -13.56 -22.03 -12.71
N LEU A 84 -13.08 -20.80 -12.73
CA LEU A 84 -13.87 -19.62 -12.35
C LEU A 84 -14.63 -19.11 -13.58
N PRO A 85 -15.92 -18.72 -13.44
CA PRO A 85 -16.71 -18.27 -14.57
C PRO A 85 -16.18 -16.93 -15.12
N ARG A 86 -15.81 -16.88 -16.41
CA ARG A 86 -15.25 -15.68 -17.05
C ARG A 86 -16.16 -14.45 -16.97
N HIS A 87 -17.48 -14.66 -16.97
CA HIS A 87 -18.47 -13.56 -16.93
C HIS A 87 -18.41 -12.74 -15.63
N LEU A 88 -17.82 -13.29 -14.57
CA LEU A 88 -17.61 -12.55 -13.32
C LEU A 88 -16.63 -11.37 -13.47
N PHE A 89 -15.71 -11.47 -14.41
CA PHE A 89 -14.61 -10.54 -14.58
C PHE A 89 -14.96 -9.43 -15.56
N CYS A 90 -15.22 -8.23 -15.03
CA CYS A 90 -15.55 -7.06 -15.83
C CYS A 90 -14.33 -6.55 -16.64
N PRO A 91 -14.55 -5.83 -17.75
CA PRO A 91 -13.47 -5.20 -18.50
C PRO A 91 -12.59 -4.29 -17.63
N ILE A 92 -11.27 -4.35 -17.85
CA ILE A 92 -10.32 -3.48 -17.15
C ILE A 92 -10.34 -2.08 -17.75
N VAL A 93 -10.39 -1.06 -16.89
CA VAL A 93 -10.22 0.34 -17.28
C VAL A 93 -9.02 0.94 -16.55
N MET A 94 -8.30 1.81 -17.24
CA MET A 94 -7.10 2.47 -16.67
C MET A 94 -7.48 3.73 -15.88
N PRO A 95 -6.67 4.13 -14.87
CA PRO A 95 -6.82 5.43 -14.22
C PRO A 95 -6.86 6.57 -15.25
N GLY A 96 -7.72 7.56 -15.05
CA GLY A 96 -7.98 8.65 -15.99
C GLY A 96 -9.07 8.35 -17.02
N THR A 97 -9.63 7.13 -17.06
CA THR A 97 -10.73 6.80 -17.97
C THR A 97 -12.07 7.32 -17.41
N VAL A 98 -12.89 7.92 -18.28
CA VAL A 98 -14.31 8.22 -17.95
C VAL A 98 -15.06 6.89 -17.90
N ARG A 99 -15.52 6.49 -16.72
CA ARG A 99 -16.27 5.23 -16.48
C ARG A 99 -17.74 5.31 -16.93
N GLY A 100 -18.29 6.50 -16.95
CA GLY A 100 -19.67 6.81 -17.29
C GLY A 100 -20.04 8.18 -16.78
N ARG A 101 -21.30 8.56 -16.99
CA ARG A 101 -21.88 9.77 -16.40
C ARG A 101 -22.64 9.44 -15.14
N LEU A 102 -22.70 10.40 -14.23
CA LEU A 102 -23.52 10.30 -13.04
C LEU A 102 -24.99 10.03 -13.44
N ARG A 103 -25.57 9.01 -12.85
CA ARG A 103 -26.96 8.63 -13.13
C ARG A 103 -27.90 9.81 -12.87
N ARG A 104 -28.91 9.93 -13.69
CA ARG A 104 -29.86 11.05 -13.67
C ARG A 104 -30.57 11.20 -12.33
N ASP A 105 -30.99 10.09 -11.71
CA ASP A 105 -31.65 10.10 -10.40
C ASP A 105 -30.72 10.68 -9.31
N ILE A 106 -29.43 10.33 -9.31
CA ILE A 106 -28.45 10.87 -8.37
C ILE A 106 -28.10 12.32 -8.71
N ALA A 107 -27.97 12.66 -9.99
CA ALA A 107 -27.70 14.01 -10.46
C ALA A 107 -28.82 14.99 -10.04
N GLU A 108 -30.08 14.57 -10.14
CA GLU A 108 -31.25 15.34 -9.72
C GLU A 108 -31.30 15.50 -8.20
N GLU A 109 -31.02 14.42 -7.43
CA GLU A 109 -31.02 14.43 -5.96
C GLU A 109 -29.93 15.33 -5.39
N THR A 110 -28.72 15.28 -5.98
CA THR A 110 -27.54 16.02 -5.49
C THR A 110 -27.41 17.43 -6.06
N GLY A 111 -28.11 17.73 -7.17
CA GLY A 111 -27.97 18.98 -7.91
C GLY A 111 -26.67 19.14 -8.70
N LEU A 112 -25.86 18.07 -8.84
CA LEU A 112 -24.56 18.09 -9.54
C LEU A 112 -24.67 18.08 -11.07
N GLY A 113 -25.84 17.72 -11.63
CA GLY A 113 -25.96 17.43 -13.05
C GLY A 113 -25.30 16.10 -13.44
N GLU A 114 -25.35 15.77 -14.73
CA GLU A 114 -24.76 14.54 -15.27
C GLU A 114 -23.25 14.70 -15.51
N VAL A 115 -22.46 14.81 -14.41
CA VAL A 115 -21.00 14.93 -14.48
C VAL A 115 -20.34 13.59 -14.83
N ASP A 116 -19.12 13.64 -15.39
CA ASP A 116 -18.33 12.44 -15.65
C ASP A 116 -17.83 11.81 -14.34
N VAL A 117 -17.95 10.49 -14.24
CA VAL A 117 -17.34 9.67 -13.18
C VAL A 117 -16.05 9.07 -13.74
N ILE A 118 -14.92 9.42 -13.14
CA ILE A 118 -13.59 9.11 -13.65
C ILE A 118 -12.98 7.97 -12.82
N ALA A 119 -12.37 6.98 -13.47
CA ALA A 119 -11.53 6.00 -12.82
C ALA A 119 -10.27 6.69 -12.28
N VAL A 120 -10.05 6.61 -10.99
CA VAL A 120 -8.82 7.06 -10.33
C VAL A 120 -7.97 5.84 -9.95
N GLY A 121 -6.78 6.01 -9.39
CA GLY A 121 -6.09 4.91 -8.75
C GLY A 121 -6.93 4.43 -7.56
N SER A 122 -7.79 3.44 -7.76
CA SER A 122 -8.74 3.01 -6.73
C SER A 122 -8.13 2.06 -5.70
N HIS A 123 -6.95 1.48 -5.98
CA HIS A 123 -6.05 1.10 -4.91
C HIS A 123 -5.47 2.40 -4.31
N ASP A 124 -5.77 2.68 -3.05
CA ASP A 124 -5.45 3.95 -2.38
C ASP A 124 -3.96 4.30 -2.44
N THR A 125 -3.08 3.29 -2.35
CA THR A 125 -1.63 3.45 -2.51
C THR A 125 -1.26 3.99 -3.90
N ALA A 126 -1.92 3.54 -4.98
CA ALA A 126 -1.64 4.04 -6.32
C ALA A 126 -1.95 5.55 -6.44
N SER A 127 -3.07 5.98 -5.86
CA SER A 127 -3.39 7.41 -5.75
C SER A 127 -2.37 8.15 -4.87
N ALA A 128 -2.00 7.59 -3.72
CA ALA A 128 -1.01 8.21 -2.83
C ALA A 128 0.36 8.39 -3.50
N VAL A 129 0.83 7.39 -4.26
CA VAL A 129 2.11 7.43 -5.00
C VAL A 129 2.09 8.50 -6.09
N ALA A 130 0.96 8.72 -6.75
CA ALA A 130 0.83 9.80 -7.73
C ALA A 130 1.05 11.19 -7.13
N ALA A 131 0.77 11.36 -5.84
CA ALA A 131 0.97 12.61 -5.09
C ALA A 131 2.32 12.71 -4.38
N VAL A 132 3.27 11.78 -4.60
CA VAL A 132 4.63 11.89 -4.06
C VAL A 132 5.29 13.14 -4.62
N PRO A 133 5.84 14.06 -3.79
CA PRO A 133 6.40 15.33 -4.23
C PRO A 133 7.82 15.16 -4.82
N ALA A 134 7.97 14.22 -5.76
CA ALA A 134 9.23 13.93 -6.43
C ALA A 134 9.50 14.94 -7.56
N LYS A 135 10.77 15.32 -7.72
CA LYS A 135 11.20 16.18 -8.82
C LYS A 135 11.17 15.42 -10.16
N ALA A 136 11.00 16.16 -11.26
CA ALA A 136 10.88 15.57 -12.59
C ALA A 136 12.11 14.73 -13.02
N ASP A 137 13.29 15.04 -12.49
CA ASP A 137 14.56 14.32 -12.75
C ASP A 137 14.88 13.26 -11.69
N GLU A 138 14.00 13.06 -10.71
CA GLU A 138 14.16 12.07 -9.66
C GLU A 138 13.69 10.69 -10.13
N HIS A 139 14.64 9.82 -10.42
CA HIS A 139 14.39 8.44 -10.83
C HIS A 139 15.39 7.49 -10.15
N PRO A 140 14.93 6.39 -9.52
CA PRO A 140 13.52 6.03 -9.31
C PRO A 140 12.84 6.91 -8.24
N VAL A 141 11.54 7.14 -8.38
CA VAL A 141 10.73 7.79 -7.34
C VAL A 141 10.47 6.76 -6.23
N ALA A 142 11.11 6.94 -5.09
CA ALA A 142 10.99 6.03 -3.95
C ALA A 142 10.08 6.61 -2.87
N PHE A 143 9.26 5.75 -2.28
CA PHE A 143 8.26 6.18 -1.31
C PHE A 143 8.06 5.16 -0.19
N ILE A 144 7.55 5.63 0.95
CA ILE A 144 6.82 4.85 1.96
C ILE A 144 5.43 5.46 2.09
N SER A 145 4.39 4.71 1.74
CA SER A 145 3.04 5.03 2.16
C SER A 145 2.87 4.53 3.59
N SER A 146 2.95 5.44 4.56
CA SER A 146 3.05 5.13 5.98
C SER A 146 1.73 5.37 6.70
N GLY A 147 1.16 4.28 7.19
CA GLY A 147 -0.06 4.23 7.97
C GLY A 147 -0.02 3.07 8.96
N THR A 148 -1.13 2.36 9.13
CA THR A 148 -1.19 1.08 9.85
C THR A 148 -0.20 0.09 9.28
N TRP A 149 -0.16 -0.05 7.95
CA TRP A 149 0.89 -0.68 7.17
C TRP A 149 1.90 0.37 6.69
N SER A 150 3.07 -0.09 6.28
CA SER A 150 4.05 0.71 5.55
C SER A 150 4.35 0.02 4.23
N LEU A 151 3.93 0.64 3.14
CA LEU A 151 4.19 0.15 1.80
C LEU A 151 5.42 0.89 1.26
N LEU A 152 6.56 0.21 1.25
CA LEU A 152 7.83 0.76 0.80
C LEU A 152 8.12 0.29 -0.62
N GLY A 153 8.36 1.21 -1.54
CA GLY A 153 8.60 0.84 -2.93
C GLY A 153 9.10 1.98 -3.80
N VAL A 154 9.09 1.68 -5.09
CA VAL A 154 9.42 2.62 -6.17
C VAL A 154 8.40 2.54 -7.28
N GLU A 155 8.32 3.62 -8.06
CA GLU A 155 7.60 3.64 -9.31
C GLU A 155 8.53 3.28 -10.48
N ILE A 156 8.12 2.32 -11.30
CA ILE A 156 8.88 1.79 -12.44
C ILE A 156 8.00 1.67 -13.70
N ASP A 157 8.64 1.55 -14.87
CA ASP A 157 7.94 1.49 -16.17
C ASP A 157 7.44 0.09 -16.53
N ALA A 158 8.12 -0.95 -16.05
CA ALA A 158 7.82 -2.35 -16.34
C ALA A 158 7.92 -3.21 -15.07
N PRO A 159 7.13 -4.30 -14.96
CA PRO A 159 7.15 -5.14 -13.77
C PRO A 159 8.47 -5.92 -13.64
N ILE A 160 8.94 -6.10 -12.39
CA ILE A 160 10.07 -6.96 -12.04
C ILE A 160 9.53 -8.30 -11.56
N LEU A 161 9.70 -9.34 -12.40
CA LEU A 161 9.09 -10.67 -12.22
C LEU A 161 10.16 -11.74 -11.88
N THR A 162 11.24 -11.34 -11.25
CA THR A 162 12.37 -12.24 -10.94
C THR A 162 12.15 -13.02 -9.66
N GLU A 163 12.90 -14.13 -9.52
CA GLU A 163 12.87 -14.94 -8.30
C GLU A 163 13.39 -14.16 -7.08
N GLU A 164 14.35 -13.25 -7.29
CA GLU A 164 14.84 -12.36 -6.24
C GLU A 164 13.72 -11.45 -5.70
N ALA A 165 12.91 -10.87 -6.61
CA ALA A 165 11.77 -10.04 -6.24
C ALA A 165 10.72 -10.84 -5.46
N ARG A 166 10.41 -12.07 -5.91
CA ARG A 166 9.49 -12.98 -5.23
C ARG A 166 9.98 -13.36 -3.84
N SER A 167 11.24 -13.79 -3.74
CA SER A 167 11.86 -14.23 -2.49
C SER A 167 11.98 -13.11 -1.47
N ALA A 168 12.21 -11.88 -1.93
CA ALA A 168 12.21 -10.67 -1.11
C ALA A 168 10.79 -10.11 -0.87
N GLN A 169 9.74 -10.83 -1.27
CA GLN A 169 8.33 -10.48 -1.06
C GLN A 169 7.90 -9.13 -1.64
N PHE A 170 8.51 -8.71 -2.75
CA PHE A 170 8.03 -7.55 -3.49
C PHE A 170 6.84 -7.90 -4.36
N THR A 171 5.95 -6.93 -4.53
CA THR A 171 4.75 -7.01 -5.37
C THR A 171 4.79 -5.94 -6.45
N ASN A 172 4.27 -6.28 -7.64
CA ASN A 172 4.08 -5.35 -8.75
C ASN A 172 2.61 -4.99 -8.82
N GLU A 173 2.28 -3.76 -8.50
CA GLU A 173 0.91 -3.27 -8.51
C GLU A 173 0.73 -2.18 -9.57
N GLY A 174 -0.50 -2.02 -10.05
CA GLY A 174 -0.82 -0.99 -11.03
C GLY A 174 -0.66 0.42 -10.46
N GLY A 175 0.03 1.29 -11.19
CA GLY A 175 0.18 2.70 -10.89
C GLY A 175 -0.59 3.60 -11.87
N ILE A 176 -0.53 4.91 -11.65
CA ILE A 176 -1.12 5.93 -12.51
C ILE A 176 -0.17 6.25 -13.66
N GLY A 177 -0.69 6.72 -14.81
CA GLY A 177 0.14 7.07 -15.97
C GLY A 177 0.86 5.90 -16.62
N GLY A 178 0.34 4.68 -16.48
CA GLY A 178 0.94 3.48 -17.04
C GLY A 178 2.16 2.96 -16.28
N LYS A 179 2.42 3.44 -15.09
CA LYS A 179 3.50 2.98 -14.23
C LYS A 179 3.13 1.72 -13.47
N ILE A 180 4.14 1.08 -12.91
CA ILE A 180 4.03 0.00 -11.93
C ILE A 180 4.56 0.52 -10.61
N THR A 181 3.83 0.25 -9.56
CA THR A 181 4.25 0.46 -8.17
C THR A 181 4.87 -0.84 -7.69
N PHE A 182 6.20 -0.90 -7.63
CA PHE A 182 6.95 -2.07 -7.16
C PHE A 182 7.29 -1.87 -5.69
N LEU A 183 6.64 -2.61 -4.80
CA LEU A 183 6.68 -2.35 -3.36
C LEU A 183 6.72 -3.63 -2.53
N GLN A 184 7.07 -3.46 -1.25
CA GLN A 184 6.96 -4.48 -0.20
C GLN A 184 5.97 -3.99 0.87
N ASN A 185 5.06 -4.88 1.30
CA ASN A 185 4.19 -4.65 2.43
C ASN A 185 4.96 -4.94 3.73
N ILE A 186 5.10 -3.94 4.58
CA ILE A 186 5.79 -4.01 5.87
C ILE A 186 4.79 -3.67 6.97
N THR A 187 4.84 -4.38 8.08
CA THR A 187 4.09 -3.98 9.28
C THR A 187 4.51 -2.56 9.67
N GLY A 188 3.55 -1.63 9.71
CA GLY A 188 3.83 -0.22 9.93
C GLY A 188 3.55 0.23 11.37
N LEU A 189 2.91 1.39 11.49
CA LEU A 189 2.56 2.00 12.78
C LEU A 189 1.48 1.22 13.54
N TRP A 190 0.95 0.12 12.98
CA TRP A 190 0.08 -0.82 13.68
C TRP A 190 0.66 -1.27 15.03
N PHE A 191 1.99 -1.50 15.11
CA PHE A 191 2.67 -1.80 16.37
C PHE A 191 2.39 -0.74 17.43
N LEU A 192 2.62 0.52 17.11
CA LEU A 192 2.42 1.61 18.04
C LEU A 192 0.94 1.81 18.36
N GLN A 193 0.07 1.69 17.37
CA GLN A 193 -1.38 1.77 17.56
C GLN A 193 -1.87 0.66 18.51
N ARG A 194 -1.36 -0.56 18.35
CA ARG A 194 -1.69 -1.71 19.21
C ARG A 194 -1.24 -1.49 20.64
N LEU A 195 0.01 -1.02 20.85
CA LEU A 195 0.55 -0.68 22.16
C LEU A 195 -0.27 0.43 22.84
N MET A 196 -0.58 1.50 22.12
CA MET A 196 -1.37 2.60 22.68
C MET A 196 -2.79 2.16 23.06
N ALA A 197 -3.42 1.29 22.25
CA ALA A 197 -4.72 0.71 22.59
C ALA A 197 -4.65 -0.17 23.84
N GLU A 198 -3.62 -1.02 23.96
CA GLU A 198 -3.38 -1.88 25.12
C GLU A 198 -3.20 -1.04 26.40
N TRP A 199 -2.34 -0.01 26.35
CA TRP A 199 -2.13 0.87 27.52
C TRP A 199 -3.38 1.67 27.90
N ARG A 200 -4.19 2.10 26.95
CA ARG A 200 -5.48 2.75 27.21
C ARG A 200 -6.45 1.79 27.92
N ASP A 201 -6.54 0.54 27.45
CA ASP A 201 -7.41 -0.49 28.04
C ASP A 201 -6.97 -0.87 29.48
N GLU A 202 -5.68 -0.71 29.78
CA GLU A 202 -5.11 -0.83 31.14
C GLU A 202 -5.35 0.43 32.01
N GLY A 203 -5.97 1.46 31.50
CA GLY A 203 -6.24 2.73 32.20
C GLY A 203 -5.08 3.71 32.21
N ASP A 204 -4.07 3.50 31.37
CA ASP A 204 -2.89 4.37 31.26
C ASP A 204 -2.75 4.90 29.81
N GLU A 205 -3.72 5.70 29.38
CA GLU A 205 -3.76 6.30 28.05
C GLU A 205 -2.58 7.23 27.80
N GLN A 206 -1.88 7.02 26.70
CA GLN A 206 -0.74 7.81 26.30
C GLN A 206 -1.12 8.84 25.23
N GLN A 207 -0.64 10.06 25.41
CA GLN A 207 -0.70 11.09 24.37
C GLN A 207 0.46 10.87 23.39
N TYR A 208 0.19 11.04 22.09
CA TYR A 208 1.14 10.70 21.01
C TYR A 208 2.46 11.49 21.10
N ASP A 209 2.38 12.82 21.15
CA ASP A 209 3.58 13.67 21.15
C ASP A 209 4.45 13.52 22.42
N PRO A 210 3.92 13.48 23.65
CA PRO A 210 4.71 13.17 24.84
C PRO A 210 5.36 11.79 24.78
N LEU A 211 4.67 10.79 24.22
CA LEU A 211 5.21 9.44 24.05
C LEU A 211 6.39 9.42 23.09
N LEU A 212 6.29 10.09 21.93
CA LEU A 212 7.39 10.23 20.97
C LEU A 212 8.56 10.99 21.59
N ALA A 213 8.33 12.03 22.36
CA ALA A 213 9.37 12.78 23.08
C ALA A 213 10.06 11.90 24.13
N ALA A 214 9.35 11.00 24.82
CA ALA A 214 9.94 10.03 25.73
C ALA A 214 10.80 8.98 24.96
N ALA A 215 10.30 8.48 23.85
CA ALA A 215 11.03 7.55 22.98
C ALA A 215 12.30 8.19 22.40
N ASP A 216 12.26 9.47 22.05
CA ASP A 216 13.44 10.18 21.54
C ASP A 216 14.56 10.31 22.57
N ARG A 217 14.21 10.46 23.85
CA ARG A 217 15.19 10.52 24.95
C ARG A 217 15.68 9.16 25.42
N SER A 218 15.04 8.06 25.01
CA SER A 218 15.41 6.71 25.42
C SER A 218 16.78 6.31 24.88
N PRO A 219 17.69 5.81 25.73
CA PRO A 219 19.02 5.36 25.31
C PRO A 219 19.01 3.95 24.71
N ILE A 220 17.89 3.22 24.78
CA ILE A 220 17.79 1.82 24.35
C ILE A 220 18.14 1.64 22.87
N LYS A 221 18.95 0.58 22.58
CA LYS A 221 19.43 0.29 21.21
C LYS A 221 18.87 -0.98 20.62
N THR A 222 17.98 -1.65 21.33
CA THR A 222 17.38 -2.92 20.90
C THR A 222 16.59 -2.75 19.59
N ILE A 223 16.89 -3.61 18.62
CA ILE A 223 16.17 -3.73 17.35
C ILE A 223 15.58 -5.13 17.28
N ILE A 224 14.29 -5.25 17.04
CA ILE A 224 13.55 -6.50 16.89
C ILE A 224 13.11 -6.70 15.43
N PRO A 225 12.99 -7.94 14.94
CA PRO A 225 12.45 -8.20 13.59
C PRO A 225 10.93 -7.98 13.59
N VAL A 226 10.47 -6.88 13.00
CA VAL A 226 9.05 -6.49 13.02
C VAL A 226 8.11 -7.48 12.34
N ASP A 227 8.64 -8.36 11.47
CA ASP A 227 7.87 -9.38 10.75
C ASP A 227 7.87 -10.74 11.48
N ALA A 228 8.46 -10.84 12.69
CA ALA A 228 8.51 -12.09 13.41
C ALA A 228 7.09 -12.59 13.78
N PRO A 229 6.86 -13.92 13.72
CA PRO A 229 5.54 -14.51 13.98
C PRO A 229 4.97 -14.14 15.36
N GLU A 230 5.84 -13.91 16.34
CA GLU A 230 5.49 -13.52 17.70
C GLU A 230 4.73 -12.19 17.77
N PHE A 231 4.90 -11.34 16.76
CA PHE A 231 4.29 -10.01 16.70
C PHE A 231 3.05 -9.92 15.80
N GLN A 232 2.68 -10.98 15.08
CA GLN A 232 1.55 -10.91 14.14
C GLN A 232 0.20 -10.70 14.83
N ASN A 233 -0.07 -11.38 15.93
CA ASN A 233 -1.31 -11.22 16.70
C ASN A 233 -1.16 -11.67 18.17
N PRO A 234 -0.27 -11.04 18.96
CA PRO A 234 -0.10 -11.39 20.36
C PRO A 234 -1.29 -10.92 21.20
N LYS A 235 -1.53 -11.59 22.34
CA LYS A 235 -2.52 -11.13 23.33
C LYS A 235 -2.14 -9.77 23.91
N SER A 236 -0.85 -9.58 24.21
CA SER A 236 -0.24 -8.33 24.64
C SER A 236 1.00 -8.09 23.78
N MET A 237 1.03 -6.97 23.08
CA MET A 237 2.16 -6.55 22.26
C MET A 237 3.34 -6.14 23.15
N GLN A 238 3.06 -5.43 24.25
CA GLN A 238 4.07 -5.06 25.23
C GLN A 238 4.80 -6.29 25.78
N GLN A 239 4.05 -7.31 26.18
CA GLN A 239 4.63 -8.54 26.73
C GLN A 239 5.40 -9.31 25.67
N ALA A 240 4.88 -9.41 24.44
CA ALA A 240 5.56 -10.08 23.34
C ALA A 240 6.92 -9.46 23.02
N ILE A 241 7.03 -8.13 23.00
CA ILE A 241 8.30 -7.41 22.81
C ILE A 241 9.26 -7.73 23.97
N CYS A 242 8.81 -7.66 25.21
CA CYS A 242 9.65 -7.95 26.39
C CYS A 242 10.16 -9.40 26.38
N ASP A 243 9.30 -10.36 26.06
CA ASP A 243 9.66 -11.79 26.05
C ASP A 243 10.59 -12.11 24.88
N TYR A 244 10.38 -11.51 23.71
CA TYR A 244 11.31 -11.61 22.59
C TYR A 244 12.71 -11.11 22.98
N CYS A 245 12.80 -9.91 23.57
CA CYS A 245 14.08 -9.35 24.00
C CYS A 245 14.78 -10.26 25.04
N LYS A 246 14.05 -10.76 26.04
CA LYS A 246 14.61 -11.68 27.05
C LYS A 246 15.14 -12.97 26.44
N SER A 247 14.35 -13.61 25.56
CA SER A 247 14.70 -14.90 24.96
C SER A 247 15.91 -14.81 24.02
N HIS A 248 16.18 -13.62 23.48
CA HIS A 248 17.31 -13.36 22.59
C HIS A 248 18.48 -12.63 23.26
N GLY A 249 18.43 -12.46 24.59
CA GLY A 249 19.52 -11.78 25.34
C GLY A 249 19.70 -10.30 25.00
N MET A 250 18.62 -9.65 24.54
CA MET A 250 18.61 -8.23 24.21
C MET A 250 18.22 -7.39 25.43
N GLU A 251 18.60 -6.10 25.41
CA GLU A 251 18.11 -5.15 26.41
C GLU A 251 16.59 -5.04 26.35
N VAL A 252 15.93 -5.25 27.50
CA VAL A 252 14.47 -5.25 27.62
C VAL A 252 13.98 -3.84 27.90
N PRO A 253 13.00 -3.29 27.13
CA PRO A 253 12.45 -1.97 27.41
C PRO A 253 11.80 -1.91 28.80
N GLN A 254 12.10 -0.86 29.57
CA GLN A 254 11.64 -0.69 30.97
C GLN A 254 10.53 0.34 31.10
N SER A 255 10.30 1.15 30.07
CA SER A 255 9.28 2.20 30.04
C SER A 255 8.52 2.17 28.71
N LYS A 256 7.35 2.82 28.67
CA LYS A 256 6.60 3.00 27.42
C LYS A 256 7.39 3.78 26.38
N GLY A 257 8.21 4.74 26.81
CA GLY A 257 9.16 5.44 25.94
C GLY A 257 10.19 4.49 25.34
N ASP A 258 10.78 3.57 26.14
CA ASP A 258 11.72 2.58 25.62
C ASP A 258 11.04 1.63 24.63
N THR A 259 9.85 1.13 24.97
CA THR A 259 9.08 0.25 24.07
C THR A 259 8.79 0.94 22.73
N THR A 260 8.34 2.19 22.79
CA THR A 260 8.10 2.99 21.57
C THR A 260 9.39 3.21 20.78
N ARG A 261 10.52 3.48 21.45
CA ARG A 261 11.83 3.61 20.81
C ARG A 261 12.22 2.32 20.10
N VAL A 262 12.12 1.17 20.75
CA VAL A 262 12.39 -0.15 20.15
C VAL A 262 11.56 -0.36 18.90
N VAL A 263 10.26 -0.07 18.92
CA VAL A 263 9.39 -0.21 17.76
C VAL A 263 9.83 0.70 16.61
N LEU A 264 10.01 2.01 16.86
CA LEU A 264 10.32 2.95 15.79
C LEU A 264 11.70 2.72 15.17
N GLN A 265 12.73 2.39 15.96
CA GLN A 265 14.05 2.08 15.39
C GLN A 265 14.07 0.72 14.67
N SER A 266 13.22 -0.23 15.08
CA SER A 266 13.08 -1.51 14.39
C SER A 266 12.36 -1.33 13.03
N LEU A 267 11.34 -0.48 12.97
CA LEU A 267 10.71 -0.09 11.70
C LEU A 267 11.71 0.60 10.77
N ALA A 268 12.51 1.56 11.29
CA ALA A 268 13.53 2.24 10.51
C ALA A 268 14.60 1.27 9.96
N ALA A 269 15.03 0.29 10.78
CA ALA A 269 15.94 -0.76 10.34
C ALA A 269 15.33 -1.65 9.24
N LYS A 270 14.04 -2.00 9.37
CA LYS A 270 13.33 -2.77 8.34
C LYS A 270 13.18 -1.98 7.03
N TYR A 271 12.91 -0.68 7.11
CA TYR A 271 12.87 0.18 5.91
C TYR A 271 14.23 0.25 5.23
N ALA A 272 15.33 0.29 6.00
CA ALA A 272 16.68 0.26 5.44
C ALA A 272 16.97 -1.09 4.76
N GLU A 273 16.64 -2.20 5.40
CA GLU A 273 16.76 -3.54 4.81
C GLU A 273 16.00 -3.66 3.48
N ALA A 274 14.71 -3.27 3.48
CA ALA A 274 13.87 -3.31 2.28
C ALA A 274 14.40 -2.40 1.16
N THR A 275 14.89 -1.20 1.50
CA THR A 275 15.48 -0.27 0.53
C THR A 275 16.77 -0.82 -0.06
N HIS A 276 17.60 -1.49 0.72
CA HIS A 276 18.81 -2.15 0.22
C HIS A 276 18.48 -3.29 -0.73
N ALA A 277 17.50 -4.14 -0.37
CA ALA A 277 17.01 -5.21 -1.25
C ALA A 277 16.46 -4.64 -2.57
N LEU A 278 15.68 -3.55 -2.49
CA LEU A 278 15.11 -2.87 -3.64
C LEU A 278 16.22 -2.31 -4.56
N ASN A 279 17.22 -1.63 -4.00
CA ASN A 279 18.36 -1.09 -4.75
C ASN A 279 19.13 -2.17 -5.54
N ALA A 280 19.21 -3.40 -5.04
CA ALA A 280 19.86 -4.51 -5.74
C ALA A 280 19.13 -4.93 -7.03
N MET A 281 17.85 -4.62 -7.15
CA MET A 281 16.99 -4.98 -8.29
C MET A 281 16.77 -3.82 -9.27
N LEU A 282 17.22 -2.61 -8.93
CA LEU A 282 17.01 -1.41 -9.73
C LEU A 282 18.23 -1.05 -10.59
N PRO A 283 18.01 -0.45 -11.76
CA PRO A 283 19.10 0.00 -12.63
C PRO A 283 19.90 1.19 -12.05
N SER A 284 19.32 1.95 -11.14
CA SER A 284 19.96 3.08 -10.45
C SER A 284 19.52 3.14 -8.98
N PRO A 285 20.42 3.57 -8.08
CA PRO A 285 20.08 3.59 -6.66
C PRO A 285 19.09 4.69 -6.30
N ILE A 286 18.31 4.44 -5.27
CA ILE A 286 17.43 5.41 -4.62
C ILE A 286 18.28 6.50 -3.97
N LYS A 287 17.99 7.75 -4.27
CA LYS A 287 18.71 8.92 -3.74
C LYS A 287 17.95 9.67 -2.65
N THR A 288 16.65 9.64 -2.71
CA THR A 288 15.73 10.26 -1.75
C THR A 288 14.59 9.29 -1.48
N LEU A 289 14.11 9.26 -0.24
CA LEU A 289 12.93 8.48 0.15
C LEU A 289 11.84 9.43 0.63
N HIS A 290 10.68 9.40 -0.01
CA HIS A 290 9.52 10.20 0.38
C HIS A 290 8.59 9.39 1.29
N ILE A 291 8.24 9.94 2.46
CA ILE A 291 7.25 9.33 3.36
C ILE A 291 5.95 10.09 3.24
N ILE A 292 4.88 9.44 2.77
CA ILE A 292 3.55 9.99 2.58
C ILE A 292 2.53 9.31 3.49
N GLY A 293 1.33 9.90 3.60
CA GLY A 293 0.28 9.43 4.49
C GLY A 293 0.46 9.90 5.93
N GLY A 294 -0.39 9.44 6.84
CA GLY A 294 -0.41 9.91 8.24
C GLY A 294 0.90 9.72 8.99
N GLY A 295 1.66 8.68 8.66
CA GLY A 295 2.98 8.42 9.27
C GLY A 295 4.05 9.44 8.93
N SER A 296 3.88 10.23 7.86
CA SER A 296 4.81 11.31 7.49
C SER A 296 4.96 12.37 8.59
N GLN A 297 3.99 12.48 9.49
CA GLN A 297 4.03 13.39 10.64
C GLN A 297 4.92 12.89 11.78
N ASN A 298 5.31 11.60 11.79
CA ASN A 298 6.19 11.04 12.83
C ASN A 298 7.65 11.44 12.58
N LYS A 299 8.03 12.63 13.04
CA LYS A 299 9.38 13.19 12.86
C LYS A 299 10.48 12.30 13.44
N LEU A 300 10.21 11.56 14.52
CA LEU A 300 11.16 10.64 15.12
C LEU A 300 11.43 9.46 14.19
N LEU A 301 10.38 8.81 13.66
CA LEU A 301 10.53 7.71 12.72
C LEU A 301 11.24 8.16 11.44
N ASN A 302 10.86 9.34 10.89
CA ASN A 302 11.50 9.88 9.68
C ASN A 302 13.00 10.08 9.89
N ARG A 303 13.41 10.67 11.02
CA ARG A 303 14.82 10.85 11.38
C ARG A 303 15.56 9.53 11.55
N LEU A 304 14.97 8.57 12.28
CA LEU A 304 15.56 7.24 12.46
C LEU A 304 15.72 6.49 11.13
N THR A 305 14.74 6.65 10.23
CA THR A 305 14.80 6.10 8.88
C THR A 305 15.93 6.73 8.06
N GLN A 306 16.07 8.06 8.12
CA GLN A 306 17.18 8.76 7.45
C GLN A 306 18.55 8.33 8.00
N GLU A 307 18.67 8.20 9.32
CA GLU A 307 19.90 7.73 9.97
C GLU A 307 20.25 6.29 9.55
N ALA A 308 19.25 5.41 9.46
CA ALA A 308 19.44 4.01 9.06
C ALA A 308 19.78 3.85 7.58
N LEU A 309 19.21 4.68 6.70
CA LEU A 309 19.42 4.65 5.25
C LEU A 309 20.67 5.39 4.79
N GLY A 310 21.06 6.46 5.47
CA GLY A 310 22.13 7.35 5.04
C GLY A 310 21.80 8.22 3.82
N ILE A 311 20.54 8.31 3.42
CA ILE A 311 20.03 9.17 2.35
C ILE A 311 18.93 10.10 2.88
N PRO A 312 18.63 11.23 2.19
CA PRO A 312 17.54 12.13 2.58
C PRO A 312 16.19 11.41 2.67
N VAL A 313 15.44 11.73 3.73
CA VAL A 313 14.05 11.31 3.92
C VAL A 313 13.18 12.55 3.98
N GLU A 314 12.26 12.70 3.03
CA GLU A 314 11.39 13.85 2.88
C GLU A 314 9.94 13.48 3.26
N ALA A 315 9.32 14.29 4.13
CA ALA A 315 7.92 14.13 4.49
C ALA A 315 7.03 14.76 3.41
N GLY A 316 6.20 13.95 2.79
CA GLY A 316 5.21 14.38 1.81
C GLY A 316 3.81 14.58 2.41
N PRO A 317 2.78 14.71 1.57
CA PRO A 317 1.42 14.99 2.00
C PRO A 317 0.85 13.90 2.93
N VAL A 318 0.15 14.34 3.98
CA VAL A 318 -0.62 13.45 4.87
C VAL A 318 -1.78 12.82 4.12
N GLU A 319 -2.52 13.62 3.36
CA GLU A 319 -3.70 13.22 2.57
C GLU A 319 -3.31 12.89 1.11
N ALA A 320 -2.18 12.21 0.92
CA ALA A 320 -1.64 11.90 -0.41
C ALA A 320 -2.65 11.15 -1.28
N THR A 321 -3.42 10.21 -0.73
CA THR A 321 -4.45 9.46 -1.46
C THR A 321 -5.53 10.39 -2.02
N ALA A 322 -6.05 11.31 -1.21
CA ALA A 322 -7.10 12.25 -1.65
C ALA A 322 -6.55 13.22 -2.71
N ILE A 323 -5.32 13.70 -2.53
CA ILE A 323 -4.65 14.59 -3.48
C ILE A 323 -4.44 13.86 -4.81
N GLY A 324 -3.89 12.65 -4.80
CA GLY A 324 -3.66 11.86 -6.01
C GLY A 324 -4.95 11.49 -6.75
N ASN A 325 -6.03 11.22 -5.99
CA ASN A 325 -7.38 11.02 -6.55
C ASN A 325 -7.85 12.26 -7.33
N ILE A 326 -7.78 13.45 -6.71
CA ILE A 326 -8.20 14.71 -7.33
C ILE A 326 -7.34 15.02 -8.56
N LEU A 327 -6.02 14.89 -8.44
CA LEU A 327 -5.08 15.17 -9.54
C LEU A 327 -5.24 14.20 -10.71
N THR A 328 -5.58 12.93 -10.46
CA THR A 328 -5.91 11.97 -11.53
C THR A 328 -7.16 12.39 -12.31
N GLN A 329 -8.16 12.95 -11.64
CA GLN A 329 -9.33 13.50 -12.30
C GLN A 329 -9.00 14.77 -13.10
N ALA A 330 -8.15 15.65 -12.56
CA ALA A 330 -7.64 16.82 -13.27
C ALA A 330 -6.85 16.43 -14.53
N LEU A 331 -6.01 15.40 -14.45
CA LEU A 331 -5.30 14.83 -15.59
C LEU A 331 -6.27 14.30 -16.66
N ALA A 332 -7.31 13.57 -16.25
CA ALA A 332 -8.35 13.05 -17.17
C ALA A 332 -9.14 14.16 -17.87
N LYS A 333 -9.27 15.32 -17.24
CA LYS A 333 -9.96 16.50 -17.79
C LYS A 333 -9.04 17.43 -18.58
N GLY A 334 -7.74 17.15 -18.65
CA GLY A 334 -6.75 17.97 -19.34
C GLY A 334 -6.37 19.27 -18.61
N GLU A 335 -6.73 19.40 -17.32
CA GLU A 335 -6.34 20.52 -16.45
C GLU A 335 -4.89 20.38 -15.96
N VAL A 336 -4.33 19.18 -16.05
CA VAL A 336 -2.94 18.81 -15.75
C VAL A 336 -2.45 17.93 -16.90
N SER A 337 -1.22 18.16 -17.38
CA SER A 337 -0.71 17.53 -18.60
C SER A 337 -0.17 16.12 -18.40
N ASP A 338 0.50 15.88 -17.26
CA ASP A 338 1.15 14.59 -16.95
C ASP A 338 1.40 14.42 -15.44
N ILE A 339 1.97 13.27 -15.07
CA ILE A 339 2.27 12.93 -13.68
C ILE A 339 3.35 13.85 -13.05
N ASN A 340 4.25 14.43 -13.85
CA ASN A 340 5.27 15.34 -13.34
C ASN A 340 4.64 16.67 -12.93
N GLU A 341 3.69 17.17 -13.74
CA GLU A 341 2.91 18.36 -13.39
C GLU A 341 2.03 18.09 -12.15
N MET A 342 1.39 16.92 -12.03
CA MET A 342 0.68 16.52 -10.82
C MET A 342 1.60 16.65 -9.59
N ARG A 343 2.81 16.11 -9.64
CA ARG A 343 3.78 16.15 -8.56
C ARG A 343 4.28 17.55 -8.26
N SER A 344 4.43 18.39 -9.25
CA SER A 344 4.85 19.79 -9.06
C SER A 344 3.86 20.58 -8.21
N ILE A 345 2.57 20.25 -8.28
CA ILE A 345 1.51 20.85 -7.45
C ILE A 345 1.65 20.40 -5.98
N THR A 346 2.17 19.21 -5.72
CA THR A 346 2.32 18.67 -4.36
C THR A 346 3.61 19.11 -3.65
N ILE A 347 4.57 19.68 -4.37
CA ILE A 347 5.83 20.20 -3.80
C ILE A 347 5.61 21.53 -3.03
N ASN A 348 4.55 22.26 -3.31
CA ASN A 348 4.18 23.53 -2.68
C ASN A 348 3.20 23.29 -1.52
#